data_785594ba96dd5ce69861b84c6fc0bc9b
#
_entry.id   785594ba96dd5ce69861b84c6fc0bc9b
#
_cell.length_a   1.000
_cell.length_b   1.000
_cell.length_c   1.000
_cell.angle_alpha   90.00
_cell.angle_beta   90.00
_cell.angle_gamma   90.00
#
_symmetry.space_group_name_H-M   'P 1'
#
loop_
_entity.id
_entity.type
_entity.pdbx_description
1 polymer ?
#
loop_
_entity_poly.entity_id
_entity_poly.type
_entity_poly.pdbx_seq_one_letter_code
_entity_poly.pdbx_strand_id
1 'polypeptide(L)'
;ALFLYKRKEKLNELSENKKSIDLYITTLIFCILSFISFFGITYPIFLKFYGTEIRVSKEFFNFWCYPFVIMLVSLLFYCTSKKKSRALILSLALLSLVLPLKNKMALFLLSILVISSIPLIKSIKARKVHLTHLGFILILIGAIVSTSFEDTYTITFKYPDELGTPKEFGKYSISLDEIKVFLNEKNNWIVESHFTIFNNGRGIYRGKAWYEDDRKWGRVTHIWIKRRPLEDIYVIFQGFNPHEEKIKIPITIKTIPMINLLWIGIIFLILGLIIEMGES
;
A
#
# COMPACT_ATOMS: atom_id res chain seq x y z
N ALA A 1 52.12 1.61 -21.41
CA ALA A 1 51.53 0.57 -20.59
C ALA A 1 51.30 1.02 -19.13
N LEU A 2 52.31 1.57 -18.46
CA LEU A 2 52.25 2.00 -17.03
C LEU A 2 51.22 3.11 -16.78
N PHE A 3 51.06 4.04 -17.68
CA PHE A 3 50.10 5.16 -17.58
C PHE A 3 48.66 4.71 -17.72
N LEU A 4 48.41 3.73 -18.59
CA LEU A 4 47.08 3.11 -18.75
C LEU A 4 46.74 2.24 -17.56
N TYR A 5 47.69 1.58 -16.96
CA TYR A 5 47.51 0.76 -15.75
C TYR A 5 47.13 1.65 -14.55
N LYS A 6 47.93 2.70 -14.25
CA LYS A 6 47.60 3.68 -13.19
C LYS A 6 46.23 4.36 -13.38
N ARG A 7 45.87 4.65 -14.63
CA ARG A 7 44.56 5.24 -14.92
C ARG A 7 43.42 4.25 -14.67
N LYS A 8 43.62 2.98 -14.96
CA LYS A 8 42.65 1.89 -14.68
C LYS A 8 42.47 1.67 -13.17
N GLU A 9 43.57 1.66 -12.43
CA GLU A 9 43.59 1.52 -10.96
C GLU A 9 42.83 2.68 -10.29
N LYS A 10 43.14 3.91 -10.66
CA LYS A 10 42.44 5.11 -10.16
C LYS A 10 40.95 5.15 -10.54
N LEU A 11 40.57 4.64 -11.70
CA LEU A 11 39.17 4.51 -12.09
C LEU A 11 38.45 3.42 -11.29
N ASN A 12 39.13 2.34 -10.93
CA ASN A 12 38.56 1.29 -10.06
C ASN A 12 38.36 1.79 -8.63
N GLU A 13 39.36 2.46 -8.03
CA GLU A 13 39.22 3.09 -6.69
C GLU A 13 38.09 4.11 -6.64
N LEU A 14 37.94 4.97 -7.68
CA LEU A 14 36.83 5.92 -7.77
C LEU A 14 35.47 5.21 -7.91
N SER A 15 35.42 4.07 -8.61
CA SER A 15 34.22 3.27 -8.78
C SER A 15 33.81 2.56 -7.48
N GLU A 16 34.77 2.02 -6.72
CA GLU A 16 34.52 1.39 -5.41
C GLU A 16 34.08 2.42 -4.37
N ASN A 17 34.75 3.58 -4.33
CA ASN A 17 34.41 4.66 -3.42
C ASN A 17 32.99 5.20 -3.70
N LYS A 18 32.59 5.30 -4.97
CA LYS A 18 31.26 5.71 -5.36
C LYS A 18 30.19 4.68 -4.96
N LYS A 19 30.43 3.38 -5.13
CA LYS A 19 29.51 2.32 -4.71
C LYS A 19 29.30 2.33 -3.19
N SER A 20 30.37 2.58 -2.42
CA SER A 20 30.26 2.66 -0.97
C SER A 20 29.43 3.87 -0.53
N ILE A 21 29.57 5.03 -1.17
CA ILE A 21 28.76 6.23 -0.87
C ILE A 21 27.28 5.98 -1.16
N ASP A 22 26.94 5.40 -2.33
CA ASP A 22 25.55 5.09 -2.69
C ASP A 22 24.91 4.13 -1.68
N LEU A 23 25.67 3.14 -1.17
CA LEU A 23 25.24 2.22 -0.14
C LEU A 23 24.99 2.93 1.20
N TYR A 24 25.91 3.82 1.62
CA TYR A 24 25.75 4.61 2.85
C TYR A 24 24.50 5.48 2.81
N ILE A 25 24.29 6.20 1.70
CA ILE A 25 23.10 7.05 1.54
C ILE A 25 21.83 6.20 1.60
N THR A 26 21.79 5.07 0.91
CA THR A 26 20.64 4.16 0.92
C THR A 26 20.35 3.66 2.33
N THR A 27 21.37 3.20 3.05
CA THR A 27 21.25 2.71 4.43
C THR A 27 20.75 3.81 5.37
N LEU A 28 21.28 5.03 5.25
CA LEU A 28 20.84 6.17 6.05
C LEU A 28 19.36 6.48 5.81
N ILE A 29 18.90 6.49 4.55
CA ILE A 29 17.49 6.71 4.22
C ILE A 29 16.61 5.63 4.85
N PHE A 30 17.00 4.36 4.76
CA PHE A 30 16.24 3.27 5.40
C PHE A 30 16.21 3.39 6.94
N CYS A 31 17.31 3.78 7.57
CA CYS A 31 17.35 4.04 9.01
C CYS A 31 16.38 5.15 9.41
N ILE A 32 16.33 6.25 8.65
CA ILE A 32 15.40 7.36 8.90
C ILE A 32 13.96 6.91 8.72
N LEU A 33 13.63 6.21 7.63
CA LEU A 33 12.28 5.68 7.38
C LEU A 33 11.85 4.70 8.48
N SER A 34 12.75 3.83 8.93
CA SER A 34 12.51 2.90 10.03
C SER A 34 12.25 3.63 11.35
N PHE A 35 13.01 4.68 11.63
CA PHE A 35 12.82 5.51 12.81
C PHE A 35 11.46 6.23 12.79
N ILE A 36 11.08 6.84 11.66
CA ILE A 36 9.78 7.50 11.51
C ILE A 36 8.64 6.49 11.72
N SER A 37 8.74 5.31 11.12
CA SER A 37 7.74 4.24 11.25
C SER A 37 7.65 3.73 12.68
N PHE A 38 8.78 3.47 13.32
CA PHE A 38 8.86 3.05 14.72
C PHE A 38 8.24 4.10 15.64
N PHE A 39 8.61 5.37 15.50
CA PHE A 39 8.07 6.46 16.30
C PHE A 39 6.55 6.60 16.10
N GLY A 40 6.08 6.58 14.86
CA GLY A 40 4.65 6.71 14.55
C GLY A 40 3.80 5.57 15.12
N ILE A 41 4.35 4.36 15.24
CA ILE A 41 3.65 3.20 15.83
C ILE A 41 3.72 3.21 17.35
N THR A 42 4.88 3.53 17.92
CA THR A 42 5.10 3.43 19.38
C THR A 42 4.57 4.63 20.15
N TYR A 43 4.57 5.83 19.56
CA TYR A 43 4.10 7.04 20.20
C TYR A 43 2.66 6.96 20.77
N PRO A 44 1.64 6.46 20.03
CA PRO A 44 0.31 6.23 20.57
C PRO A 44 0.29 5.25 21.76
N ILE A 45 1.16 4.23 21.72
CA ILE A 45 1.25 3.23 22.81
C ILE A 45 1.74 3.91 24.07
N PHE A 46 2.79 4.74 23.97
CA PHE A 46 3.28 5.52 25.12
C PHE A 46 2.22 6.45 25.69
N LEU A 47 1.50 7.17 24.85
CA LEU A 47 0.46 8.10 25.32
C LEU A 47 -0.71 7.38 25.99
N LYS A 48 -1.02 6.16 25.59
CA LYS A 48 -2.05 5.35 26.24
C LYS A 48 -1.71 5.04 27.70
N PHE A 49 -0.41 4.90 28.07
CA PHE A 49 0.01 4.76 29.47
C PHE A 49 -0.25 6.02 30.31
N TYR A 50 -0.34 7.19 29.66
CA TYR A 50 -0.70 8.46 30.30
C TYR A 50 -2.17 8.81 30.21
N GLY A 51 -3.03 7.85 29.78
CA GLY A 51 -4.48 8.01 29.69
C GLY A 51 -4.97 8.83 28.49
N THR A 52 -4.11 9.10 27.52
CA THR A 52 -4.45 9.85 26.30
C THR A 52 -4.56 8.90 25.11
N GLU A 53 -5.73 8.83 24.45
CA GLU A 53 -5.90 8.06 23.23
C GLU A 53 -5.67 8.95 22.01
N ILE A 54 -4.48 8.88 21.42
CA ILE A 54 -4.15 9.55 20.17
C ILE A 54 -3.90 8.51 19.09
N ARG A 55 -4.43 8.73 17.89
CA ARG A 55 -4.13 7.93 16.70
C ARG A 55 -3.27 8.75 15.75
N VAL A 56 -2.14 8.19 15.34
CA VAL A 56 -1.32 8.80 14.29
C VAL A 56 -2.03 8.62 12.95
N SER A 57 -2.23 9.72 12.26
CA SER A 57 -2.96 9.73 10.99
C SER A 57 -2.09 9.32 9.80
N LYS A 58 -2.72 8.97 8.66
CA LYS A 58 -2.01 8.68 7.42
C LYS A 58 -1.18 9.87 6.95
N GLU A 59 -1.67 11.09 7.18
CA GLU A 59 -1.04 12.36 6.79
C GLU A 59 0.31 12.53 7.46
N PHE A 60 0.48 12.09 8.71
CA PHE A 60 1.78 12.09 9.39
C PHE A 60 2.81 11.27 8.62
N PHE A 61 2.48 10.01 8.30
CA PHE A 61 3.41 9.15 7.56
C PHE A 61 3.68 9.68 6.16
N ASN A 62 2.65 10.17 5.46
CA ASN A 62 2.80 10.76 4.14
C ASN A 62 3.74 11.97 4.18
N PHE A 63 3.58 12.88 5.14
CA PHE A 63 4.41 14.08 5.26
C PHE A 63 5.87 13.74 5.55
N TRP A 64 6.13 12.87 6.52
CA TRP A 64 7.48 12.57 6.96
C TRP A 64 8.21 11.55 6.09
N CYS A 65 7.54 10.53 5.57
CA CYS A 65 8.20 9.51 4.75
C CYS A 65 8.39 9.94 3.29
N TYR A 66 7.51 10.78 2.76
CA TYR A 66 7.47 11.12 1.34
C TYR A 66 8.79 11.67 0.77
N PRO A 67 9.48 12.63 1.42
CA PRO A 67 10.76 13.14 0.94
C PRO A 67 11.83 12.03 0.78
N PHE A 68 11.89 11.13 1.74
CA PHE A 68 12.85 10.02 1.75
C PHE A 68 12.51 8.96 0.69
N VAL A 69 11.22 8.71 0.44
CA VAL A 69 10.79 7.83 -0.67
C VAL A 69 11.18 8.43 -2.01
N ILE A 70 11.02 9.74 -2.22
CA ILE A 70 11.47 10.43 -3.45
C ILE A 70 12.99 10.28 -3.61
N MET A 71 13.78 10.51 -2.56
CA MET A 71 15.23 10.34 -2.59
C MET A 71 15.62 8.90 -2.95
N LEU A 72 14.97 7.91 -2.37
CA LEU A 72 15.18 6.48 -2.61
C LEU A 72 14.87 6.09 -4.06
N VAL A 73 13.73 6.53 -4.57
CA VAL A 73 13.32 6.31 -5.97
C VAL A 73 14.30 7.01 -6.94
N SER A 74 14.75 8.22 -6.61
CA SER A 74 15.73 8.95 -7.41
C SER A 74 17.09 8.25 -7.45
N LEU A 75 17.55 7.72 -6.31
CA LEU A 75 18.80 6.96 -6.22
C LEU A 75 18.71 5.66 -7.01
N LEU A 76 17.63 4.91 -6.83
CA LEU A 76 17.35 3.68 -7.58
C LEU A 76 17.36 3.93 -9.08
N PHE A 77 16.70 5.01 -9.51
CA PHE A 77 16.71 5.44 -10.91
C PHE A 77 18.10 5.78 -11.42
N TYR A 78 18.87 6.50 -10.64
CA TYR A 78 20.25 6.87 -11.00
C TYR A 78 21.11 5.62 -11.21
N CYS A 79 20.97 4.61 -10.35
CA CYS A 79 21.73 3.35 -10.45
C CYS A 79 21.30 2.48 -11.65
N THR A 80 20.00 2.49 -12.01
CA THR A 80 19.46 1.57 -13.03
C THR A 80 19.40 2.16 -14.44
N SER A 81 19.39 3.49 -14.61
CA SER A 81 19.09 4.13 -15.90
C SER A 81 20.29 4.51 -16.74
N LYS A 82 20.20 4.24 -18.06
CA LYS A 82 21.11 4.77 -19.08
C LYS A 82 20.69 6.19 -19.50
N LYS A 83 21.62 6.98 -20.11
CA LYS A 83 21.38 8.38 -20.53
C LYS A 83 20.07 8.63 -21.30
N LYS A 84 19.68 7.72 -22.22
CA LYS A 84 18.44 7.85 -23.01
C LYS A 84 17.17 7.72 -22.16
N SER A 85 17.19 6.88 -21.10
CA SER A 85 16.06 6.73 -20.19
C SER A 85 15.83 7.99 -19.35
N ARG A 86 16.87 8.77 -19.06
CA ARG A 86 16.77 10.01 -18.28
C ARG A 86 15.97 11.10 -19.00
N ALA A 87 16.15 11.25 -20.31
CA ALA A 87 15.39 12.19 -21.11
C ALA A 87 13.90 11.81 -21.19
N LEU A 88 13.61 10.50 -21.34
CA LEU A 88 12.23 10.01 -21.36
C LEU A 88 11.51 10.26 -20.03
N ILE A 89 12.19 10.10 -18.90
CA ILE A 89 11.59 10.38 -17.59
C ILE A 89 11.32 11.86 -17.40
N LEU A 90 12.26 12.71 -17.79
CA LEU A 90 12.05 14.15 -17.68
C LEU A 90 10.80 14.58 -18.47
N SER A 91 10.62 14.03 -19.68
CA SER A 91 9.43 14.32 -20.50
C SER A 91 8.14 13.79 -19.88
N LEU A 92 8.12 12.58 -19.30
CA LEU A 92 6.96 12.01 -18.61
C LEU A 92 6.67 12.73 -17.29
N ALA A 93 7.71 13.17 -16.59
CA ALA A 93 7.56 13.98 -15.38
C ALA A 93 6.89 15.32 -15.69
N LEU A 94 7.37 16.02 -16.74
CA LEU A 94 6.75 17.27 -17.20
C LEU A 94 5.31 17.03 -17.64
N LEU A 95 5.02 15.95 -18.36
CA LEU A 95 3.67 15.59 -18.78
C LEU A 95 2.74 15.34 -17.59
N SER A 96 3.21 14.64 -16.56
CA SER A 96 2.42 14.37 -15.34
C SER A 96 2.08 15.64 -14.55
N LEU A 97 2.91 16.66 -14.62
CA LEU A 97 2.66 17.95 -13.98
C LEU A 97 1.61 18.79 -14.73
N VAL A 98 1.55 18.65 -16.06
CA VAL A 98 0.65 19.42 -16.94
C VAL A 98 -0.76 18.84 -16.96
N LEU A 99 -0.91 17.50 -16.87
CA LEU A 99 -2.21 16.86 -16.94
C LEU A 99 -3.04 17.13 -15.65
N PRO A 100 -4.36 17.41 -15.78
CA PRO A 100 -5.26 17.65 -14.64
C PRO A 100 -5.69 16.32 -13.99
N LEU A 101 -4.74 15.51 -13.54
CA LEU A 101 -4.98 14.20 -12.96
C LEU A 101 -4.98 14.26 -11.42
N LYS A 102 -5.83 13.44 -10.79
CA LYS A 102 -5.73 13.15 -9.35
C LYS A 102 -4.37 12.52 -9.06
N ASN A 103 -3.80 12.86 -7.89
CA ASN A 103 -2.55 12.25 -7.40
C ASN A 103 -1.33 12.39 -8.33
N LYS A 104 -1.10 13.60 -8.85
CA LYS A 104 0.04 13.92 -9.76
C LYS A 104 1.39 13.36 -9.29
N MET A 105 1.67 13.45 -7.99
CA MET A 105 2.93 12.97 -7.42
C MET A 105 3.05 11.44 -7.45
N ALA A 106 1.96 10.73 -7.22
CA ALA A 106 1.94 9.26 -7.35
C ALA A 106 2.22 8.84 -8.80
N LEU A 107 1.59 9.49 -9.77
CA LEU A 107 1.83 9.23 -11.20
C LEU A 107 3.27 9.54 -11.61
N PHE A 108 3.85 10.61 -11.09
CA PHE A 108 5.26 10.95 -11.31
C PHE A 108 6.19 9.84 -10.80
N LEU A 109 6.04 9.41 -9.54
CA LEU A 109 6.83 8.34 -8.95
C LEU A 109 6.65 7.01 -9.68
N LEU A 110 5.41 6.66 -10.06
CA LEU A 110 5.11 5.45 -10.83
C LEU A 110 5.83 5.45 -12.18
N SER A 111 5.85 6.59 -12.88
CA SER A 111 6.55 6.72 -14.16
C SER A 111 8.05 6.44 -14.01
N ILE A 112 8.69 6.95 -12.97
CA ILE A 112 10.11 6.70 -12.67
C ILE A 112 10.32 5.20 -12.38
N LEU A 113 9.50 4.61 -11.53
CA LEU A 113 9.62 3.21 -11.13
C LEU A 113 9.43 2.24 -12.30
N VAL A 114 8.42 2.46 -13.14
CA VAL A 114 8.16 1.64 -14.33
C VAL A 114 9.36 1.70 -15.28
N ILE A 115 9.92 2.88 -15.54
CA ILE A 115 11.07 3.01 -16.44
C ILE A 115 12.33 2.37 -15.82
N SER A 116 12.52 2.49 -14.51
CA SER A 116 13.62 1.85 -13.78
C SER A 116 13.53 0.31 -13.82
N SER A 117 12.34 -0.27 -13.95
CA SER A 117 12.13 -1.71 -14.04
C SER A 117 12.58 -2.30 -15.38
N ILE A 118 12.53 -1.54 -16.48
CA ILE A 118 12.82 -2.05 -17.84
C ILE A 118 14.24 -2.65 -17.98
N PRO A 119 15.32 -2.00 -17.54
CA PRO A 119 16.67 -2.58 -17.63
C PRO A 119 16.82 -3.81 -16.72
N LEU A 120 16.14 -3.84 -15.58
CA LEU A 120 16.17 -4.97 -14.65
C LEU A 120 15.49 -6.22 -15.23
N ILE A 121 14.32 -6.06 -15.87
CA ILE A 121 13.62 -7.15 -16.57
C ILE A 121 14.48 -7.71 -17.70
N LYS A 122 15.16 -6.85 -18.48
CA LYS A 122 16.09 -7.30 -19.52
C LYS A 122 17.29 -8.05 -18.95
N SER A 123 17.76 -7.66 -17.77
CA SER A 123 18.87 -8.31 -17.07
C SER A 123 18.51 -9.73 -16.60
N ILE A 124 17.28 -9.96 -16.14
CA ILE A 124 16.79 -11.29 -15.78
C ILE A 124 16.83 -12.23 -16.99
N LYS A 125 16.38 -11.77 -18.17
CA LYS A 125 16.47 -12.55 -19.41
C LYS A 125 17.90 -12.91 -19.80
N ALA A 126 18.88 -12.07 -19.44
CA ALA A 126 20.30 -12.30 -19.65
C ALA A 126 20.98 -13.13 -18.55
N ARG A 127 20.20 -13.75 -17.62
CA ARG A 127 20.67 -14.47 -16.42
C ARG A 127 21.56 -13.66 -15.46
N LYS A 128 21.50 -12.34 -15.54
CA LYS A 128 22.11 -11.44 -14.57
C LYS A 128 21.03 -11.04 -13.56
N VAL A 129 21.00 -11.71 -12.43
CA VAL A 129 19.89 -11.60 -11.48
C VAL A 129 19.99 -10.27 -10.69
N HIS A 130 19.05 -9.37 -10.95
CA HIS A 130 18.79 -8.21 -10.09
C HIS A 130 17.37 -8.32 -9.50
N LEU A 131 17.05 -9.51 -8.97
CA LEU A 131 15.71 -9.85 -8.48
C LEU A 131 15.34 -9.01 -7.27
N THR A 132 16.31 -8.75 -6.39
CA THR A 132 16.18 -7.89 -5.20
C THR A 132 15.69 -6.49 -5.57
N HIS A 133 16.34 -5.85 -6.56
CA HIS A 133 15.96 -4.51 -7.01
C HIS A 133 14.59 -4.50 -7.69
N LEU A 134 14.28 -5.55 -8.48
CA LEU A 134 12.96 -5.68 -9.10
C LEU A 134 11.87 -5.88 -8.05
N GLY A 135 12.12 -6.73 -7.05
CA GLY A 135 11.23 -6.93 -5.92
C GLY A 135 10.93 -5.62 -5.19
N PHE A 136 11.97 -4.83 -4.91
CA PHE A 136 11.83 -3.53 -4.28
C PHE A 136 10.99 -2.54 -5.12
N ILE A 137 11.21 -2.48 -6.43
CA ILE A 137 10.39 -1.65 -7.34
C ILE A 137 8.93 -2.08 -7.31
N LEU A 138 8.64 -3.38 -7.34
CA LEU A 138 7.27 -3.90 -7.30
C LEU A 138 6.57 -3.55 -5.97
N ILE A 139 7.30 -3.62 -4.84
CA ILE A 139 6.79 -3.17 -3.52
C ILE A 139 6.39 -1.69 -3.59
N LEU A 140 7.27 -0.84 -4.11
CA LEU A 140 6.98 0.60 -4.20
C LEU A 140 5.81 0.89 -5.16
N ILE A 141 5.75 0.25 -6.32
CA ILE A 141 4.62 0.38 -7.24
C ILE A 141 3.32 -0.07 -6.55
N GLY A 142 3.32 -1.24 -5.93
CA GLY A 142 2.18 -1.79 -5.22
C GLY A 142 1.71 -0.84 -4.10
N ALA A 143 2.63 -0.33 -3.28
CA ALA A 143 2.33 0.61 -2.21
C ALA A 143 1.75 1.93 -2.73
N ILE A 144 2.36 2.54 -3.75
CA ILE A 144 1.89 3.81 -4.31
C ILE A 144 0.51 3.63 -4.96
N VAL A 145 0.32 2.57 -5.76
CA VAL A 145 -0.97 2.34 -6.44
C VAL A 145 -2.06 2.04 -5.42
N SER A 146 -1.82 1.14 -4.48
CA SER A 146 -2.82 0.74 -3.50
C SER A 146 -3.27 1.88 -2.57
N THR A 147 -2.36 2.80 -2.23
CA THR A 147 -2.68 3.92 -1.32
C THR A 147 -3.21 5.15 -2.04
N SER A 148 -2.70 5.44 -3.26
CA SER A 148 -3.06 6.66 -3.99
C SER A 148 -4.33 6.52 -4.84
N PHE A 149 -4.72 5.30 -5.18
CA PHE A 149 -5.89 5.00 -6.00
C PHE A 149 -6.91 4.13 -5.26
N GLU A 150 -6.85 4.11 -3.91
CA GLU A 150 -7.94 3.51 -3.13
C GLU A 150 -9.20 4.37 -3.29
N ASP A 151 -10.33 3.73 -3.51
CA ASP A 151 -11.63 4.37 -3.43
C ASP A 151 -12.34 3.93 -2.15
N THR A 152 -12.97 4.89 -1.47
CA THR A 152 -13.74 4.65 -0.26
C THR A 152 -15.16 5.16 -0.46
N TYR A 153 -16.13 4.28 -0.26
CA TYR A 153 -17.55 4.56 -0.35
C TYR A 153 -18.21 4.30 1.00
N THR A 154 -19.03 5.23 1.46
CA THR A 154 -19.87 5.00 2.65
C THR A 154 -21.32 4.96 2.19
N ILE A 155 -21.95 3.80 2.34
CA ILE A 155 -23.34 3.55 1.98
C ILE A 155 -24.13 3.38 3.26
N THR A 156 -25.24 4.12 3.37
CA THR A 156 -26.13 4.02 4.53
C THR A 156 -27.43 3.34 4.11
N PHE A 157 -27.82 2.29 4.83
CA PHE A 157 -29.09 1.59 4.66
C PHE A 157 -30.06 2.01 5.78
N LYS A 158 -31.31 2.23 5.43
CA LYS A 158 -32.42 2.43 6.39
C LYS A 158 -32.97 1.07 6.79
N TYR A 159 -32.87 0.74 8.06
CA TYR A 159 -33.38 -0.53 8.56
C TYR A 159 -34.80 -0.35 9.13
N PRO A 160 -35.75 -1.29 8.85
CA PRO A 160 -35.63 -2.46 7.96
C PRO A 160 -35.94 -2.18 6.48
N ASP A 161 -36.36 -0.97 6.12
CA ASP A 161 -37.01 -0.62 4.83
C ASP A 161 -36.16 -0.92 3.59
N GLU A 162 -34.83 -0.84 3.70
CA GLU A 162 -33.91 -1.00 2.58
C GLU A 162 -33.14 -2.32 2.59
N LEU A 163 -33.57 -3.30 3.40
CA LEU A 163 -33.01 -4.65 3.36
C LEU A 163 -33.20 -5.29 1.99
N GLY A 164 -32.15 -5.94 1.48
CA GLY A 164 -32.15 -6.57 0.17
C GLY A 164 -32.09 -5.59 -1.01
N THR A 165 -32.12 -4.28 -0.77
CA THR A 165 -32.07 -3.27 -1.84
C THR A 165 -30.60 -3.01 -2.24
N PRO A 166 -30.20 -3.26 -3.51
CA PRO A 166 -28.83 -2.99 -3.96
C PRO A 166 -28.56 -1.48 -4.06
N LYS A 167 -27.40 -1.03 -3.53
CA LYS A 167 -26.88 0.33 -3.67
C LYS A 167 -25.54 0.31 -4.37
N GLU A 168 -25.30 1.24 -5.28
CA GLU A 168 -24.12 1.28 -6.13
C GLU A 168 -22.89 1.83 -5.40
N PHE A 169 -21.72 1.25 -5.74
CA PHE A 169 -20.40 1.77 -5.40
C PHE A 169 -19.40 1.44 -6.53
N GLY A 170 -18.88 2.45 -7.16
CA GLY A 170 -18.01 2.27 -8.33
C GLY A 170 -18.67 1.41 -9.41
N LYS A 171 -18.06 0.28 -9.75
CA LYS A 171 -18.58 -0.70 -10.73
C LYS A 171 -19.41 -1.84 -10.11
N TYR A 172 -19.65 -1.79 -8.82
CA TYR A 172 -20.38 -2.81 -8.06
C TYR A 172 -21.62 -2.22 -7.41
N SER A 173 -22.46 -3.11 -6.89
CA SER A 173 -23.51 -2.75 -5.94
C SER A 173 -23.50 -3.71 -4.76
N ILE A 174 -23.99 -3.27 -3.61
CA ILE A 174 -24.10 -4.04 -2.39
C ILE A 174 -25.52 -3.98 -1.86
N SER A 175 -26.07 -5.11 -1.45
CA SER A 175 -27.30 -5.19 -0.65
C SER A 175 -26.96 -5.60 0.78
N LEU A 176 -27.64 -5.01 1.74
CA LEU A 176 -27.65 -5.48 3.12
C LEU A 176 -28.79 -6.49 3.24
N ASP A 177 -28.43 -7.76 3.48
CA ASP A 177 -29.40 -8.86 3.45
C ASP A 177 -30.02 -9.09 4.83
N GLU A 178 -29.21 -9.05 5.89
CA GLU A 178 -29.65 -9.36 7.27
C GLU A 178 -28.71 -8.71 8.30
N ILE A 179 -29.26 -8.37 9.47
CA ILE A 179 -28.49 -8.00 10.67
C ILE A 179 -28.80 -9.02 11.76
N LYS A 180 -27.77 -9.60 12.34
CA LYS A 180 -27.88 -10.49 13.50
C LYS A 180 -27.24 -9.85 14.72
N VAL A 181 -27.94 -9.93 15.85
CA VAL A 181 -27.46 -9.43 17.15
C VAL A 181 -27.57 -10.57 18.16
N PHE A 182 -26.45 -10.92 18.76
CA PHE A 182 -26.39 -11.98 19.76
C PHE A 182 -25.25 -11.77 20.75
N LEU A 183 -25.30 -12.49 21.87
CA LEU A 183 -24.23 -12.54 22.86
C LEU A 183 -23.30 -13.72 22.57
N ASN A 184 -22.00 -13.50 22.66
CA ASN A 184 -21.03 -14.58 22.61
C ASN A 184 -20.85 -15.27 23.97
N GLU A 185 -20.05 -16.31 24.04
CA GLU A 185 -19.74 -17.06 25.27
C GLU A 185 -19.12 -16.21 26.38
N LYS A 186 -18.50 -15.07 26.03
CA LYS A 186 -17.89 -14.11 26.95
C LYS A 186 -18.85 -13.01 27.39
N ASN A 187 -20.11 -13.10 27.02
CA ASN A 187 -21.16 -12.10 27.32
C ASN A 187 -20.88 -10.72 26.63
N ASN A 188 -20.18 -10.73 25.51
CA ASN A 188 -20.00 -9.55 24.68
C ASN A 188 -21.05 -9.53 23.56
N TRP A 189 -21.60 -8.35 23.25
CA TRP A 189 -22.52 -8.18 22.14
C TRP A 189 -21.79 -8.30 20.81
N ILE A 190 -22.28 -9.18 19.95
CA ILE A 190 -21.85 -9.31 18.56
C ILE A 190 -22.98 -8.81 17.66
N VAL A 191 -22.63 -7.95 16.72
CA VAL A 191 -23.54 -7.48 15.68
C VAL A 191 -22.95 -7.80 14.32
N GLU A 192 -23.59 -8.70 13.59
CA GLU A 192 -23.17 -9.12 12.25
C GLU A 192 -24.06 -8.47 11.19
N SER A 193 -23.45 -7.91 10.16
CA SER A 193 -24.10 -7.49 8.92
C SER A 193 -23.82 -8.51 7.83
N HIS A 194 -24.85 -9.15 7.30
CA HIS A 194 -24.77 -10.04 6.15
C HIS A 194 -25.11 -9.25 4.89
N PHE A 195 -24.33 -9.43 3.84
CA PHE A 195 -24.48 -8.66 2.61
C PHE A 195 -24.13 -9.48 1.38
N THR A 196 -24.68 -9.04 0.25
CA THR A 196 -24.35 -9.58 -1.08
C THR A 196 -23.78 -8.47 -1.95
N ILE A 197 -22.67 -8.75 -2.63
CA ILE A 197 -22.05 -7.86 -3.62
C ILE A 197 -22.42 -8.34 -5.02
N PHE A 198 -22.84 -7.40 -5.87
CA PHE A 198 -23.25 -7.65 -7.23
C PHE A 198 -22.29 -6.96 -8.22
N ASN A 199 -22.15 -7.58 -9.38
CA ASN A 199 -21.53 -6.96 -10.55
C ASN A 199 -22.47 -7.15 -11.75
N ASN A 200 -22.86 -6.05 -12.39
CA ASN A 200 -23.83 -6.04 -13.48
C ASN A 200 -25.12 -6.81 -13.13
N GLY A 201 -25.66 -6.59 -11.94
CA GLY A 201 -26.91 -7.20 -11.46
C GLY A 201 -26.79 -8.67 -11.03
N ARG A 202 -25.63 -9.31 -11.21
CA ARG A 202 -25.40 -10.70 -10.74
C ARG A 202 -24.71 -10.69 -9.38
N GLY A 203 -25.26 -11.40 -8.41
CA GLY A 203 -24.63 -11.62 -7.10
C GLY A 203 -23.34 -12.43 -7.28
N ILE A 204 -22.21 -11.83 -6.93
CA ILE A 204 -20.89 -12.44 -7.10
C ILE A 204 -20.27 -12.90 -5.80
N TYR A 205 -20.56 -12.21 -4.69
CA TYR A 205 -20.00 -12.52 -3.38
C TYR A 205 -21.05 -12.32 -2.29
N ARG A 206 -21.08 -13.24 -1.35
CA ARG A 206 -21.78 -13.09 -0.07
C ARG A 206 -20.76 -13.03 1.04
N GLY A 207 -20.98 -12.16 2.01
CA GLY A 207 -20.06 -11.97 3.11
C GLY A 207 -20.75 -11.51 4.38
N LYS A 208 -19.97 -11.48 5.46
CA LYS A 208 -20.37 -10.87 6.71
C LYS A 208 -19.26 -10.01 7.27
N ALA A 209 -19.61 -8.82 7.71
CA ALA A 209 -18.75 -7.94 8.50
C ALA A 209 -19.44 -7.73 9.85
N TRP A 210 -18.68 -7.70 10.93
CA TRP A 210 -19.26 -7.66 12.26
C TRP A 210 -18.38 -6.86 13.23
N TYR A 211 -18.97 -6.46 14.34
CA TYR A 211 -18.23 -5.92 15.46
C TYR A 211 -18.63 -6.63 16.76
N GLU A 212 -17.71 -6.61 17.69
CA GLU A 212 -17.87 -7.09 19.06
C GLU A 212 -17.69 -5.90 20.00
N ASP A 213 -18.66 -5.67 20.88
CA ASP A 213 -18.52 -4.73 22.00
C ASP A 213 -17.88 -5.45 23.18
N ASP A 214 -16.55 -5.43 23.22
CA ASP A 214 -15.76 -6.02 24.31
C ASP A 214 -15.69 -5.06 25.49
N ARG A 215 -16.04 -5.55 26.68
CA ARG A 215 -16.08 -4.74 27.90
C ARG A 215 -14.72 -4.16 28.31
N LYS A 216 -13.63 -4.84 27.90
CA LYS A 216 -12.25 -4.47 28.24
C LYS A 216 -11.58 -3.63 27.16
N TRP A 217 -11.82 -3.97 25.90
CA TRP A 217 -11.12 -3.40 24.75
C TRP A 217 -11.97 -2.42 23.95
N GLY A 218 -13.26 -2.26 24.33
CA GLY A 218 -14.23 -1.48 23.57
C GLY A 218 -14.65 -2.18 22.29
N ARG A 219 -15.06 -1.42 21.30
CA ARG A 219 -15.57 -1.98 20.04
C ARG A 219 -14.44 -2.50 19.16
N VAL A 220 -14.48 -3.79 18.87
CA VAL A 220 -13.57 -4.47 17.95
C VAL A 220 -14.29 -4.77 16.65
N THR A 221 -13.84 -4.23 15.54
CA THR A 221 -14.47 -4.39 14.23
C THR A 221 -13.76 -5.46 13.41
N HIS A 222 -14.53 -6.41 12.88
CA HIS A 222 -14.06 -7.48 12.00
C HIS A 222 -14.48 -7.19 10.57
N ILE A 223 -13.49 -6.95 9.73
CA ILE A 223 -13.63 -6.53 8.34
C ILE A 223 -13.74 -7.76 7.45
N TRP A 224 -14.69 -7.76 6.51
CA TRP A 224 -14.70 -8.75 5.44
C TRP A 224 -13.81 -8.31 4.29
N ILE A 225 -12.98 -9.23 3.77
CA ILE A 225 -12.01 -8.95 2.71
C ILE A 225 -12.18 -9.96 1.59
N LYS A 226 -12.42 -9.49 0.38
CA LYS A 226 -12.36 -10.28 -0.83
C LYS A 226 -11.12 -9.93 -1.62
N ARG A 227 -10.15 -10.84 -1.63
CA ARG A 227 -8.93 -10.72 -2.42
C ARG A 227 -9.18 -11.10 -3.87
N ARG A 228 -8.68 -10.27 -4.80
CA ARG A 228 -8.76 -10.46 -6.25
C ARG A 228 -7.41 -10.12 -6.88
N PRO A 229 -7.10 -10.63 -8.09
CA PRO A 229 -5.79 -10.37 -8.72
C PRO A 229 -5.46 -8.88 -8.91
N LEU A 230 -6.43 -8.05 -9.30
CA LEU A 230 -6.23 -6.65 -9.63
C LEU A 230 -6.71 -5.67 -8.56
N GLU A 231 -7.58 -6.09 -7.66
CA GLU A 231 -8.14 -5.24 -6.61
C GLU A 231 -8.66 -6.08 -5.45
N ASP A 232 -8.55 -5.58 -4.24
CA ASP A 232 -9.18 -6.14 -3.06
C ASP A 232 -10.39 -5.29 -2.67
N ILE A 233 -11.46 -5.95 -2.20
CA ILE A 233 -12.66 -5.29 -1.70
C ILE A 233 -12.72 -5.52 -0.20
N TYR A 234 -12.81 -4.44 0.57
CA TYR A 234 -12.97 -4.44 2.02
C TYR A 234 -14.36 -3.94 2.35
N VAL A 235 -15.09 -4.66 3.18
CA VAL A 235 -16.38 -4.23 3.71
C VAL A 235 -16.25 -4.08 5.21
N ILE A 236 -16.50 -2.87 5.70
CA ILE A 236 -16.35 -2.48 7.11
C ILE A 236 -17.72 -2.08 7.61
N PHE A 237 -18.21 -2.81 8.59
CA PHE A 237 -19.44 -2.47 9.30
C PHE A 237 -19.11 -1.57 10.49
N GLN A 238 -19.58 -0.32 10.47
CA GLN A 238 -19.25 0.66 11.50
C GLN A 238 -20.18 0.58 12.72
N GLY A 239 -21.23 -0.26 12.65
CA GLY A 239 -22.26 -0.31 13.66
C GLY A 239 -23.38 0.69 13.39
N PHE A 240 -24.34 0.75 14.30
CA PHE A 240 -25.48 1.66 14.25
C PHE A 240 -25.81 2.17 15.65
N ASN A 241 -26.59 3.26 15.72
CA ASN A 241 -27.14 3.79 16.97
C ASN A 241 -28.54 3.19 17.18
N PRO A 242 -28.77 2.33 18.19
CA PRO A 242 -30.05 1.69 18.42
C PRO A 242 -31.14 2.64 18.96
N HIS A 243 -30.77 3.86 19.38
CA HIS A 243 -31.68 4.83 19.97
C HIS A 243 -32.29 5.82 18.93
N GLU A 244 -31.94 5.66 17.65
CA GLU A 244 -32.56 6.46 16.60
C GLU A 244 -33.93 5.87 16.20
N GLU A 245 -34.95 6.71 16.02
CA GLU A 245 -36.30 6.29 15.54
C GLU A 245 -36.23 5.56 14.18
N LYS A 246 -35.26 5.95 13.33
CA LYS A 246 -34.94 5.25 12.08
C LYS A 246 -33.50 4.82 12.09
N ILE A 247 -33.30 3.53 12.33
CA ILE A 247 -31.96 2.95 12.39
C ILE A 247 -31.26 3.10 11.05
N LYS A 248 -30.14 3.82 11.04
CA LYS A 248 -29.27 3.98 9.90
C LYS A 248 -28.05 3.10 10.06
N ILE A 249 -27.77 2.27 9.05
CA ILE A 249 -26.69 1.30 9.04
C ILE A 249 -25.64 1.74 8.04
N PRO A 250 -24.55 2.41 8.47
CA PRO A 250 -23.46 2.78 7.61
C PRO A 250 -22.53 1.58 7.37
N ILE A 251 -22.29 1.31 6.10
CA ILE A 251 -21.29 0.33 5.65
C ILE A 251 -20.25 1.07 4.83
N THR A 252 -18.99 0.99 5.26
CA THR A 252 -17.88 1.54 4.50
C THR A 252 -17.26 0.46 3.64
N ILE A 253 -17.14 0.72 2.35
CA ILE A 253 -16.54 -0.17 1.38
C ILE A 253 -15.29 0.51 0.82
N LYS A 254 -14.17 -0.24 0.81
CA LYS A 254 -12.93 0.21 0.19
C LYS A 254 -12.55 -0.73 -0.92
N THR A 255 -12.16 -0.17 -2.05
CA THR A 255 -11.52 -0.92 -3.14
C THR A 255 -10.07 -0.51 -3.23
N ILE A 256 -9.17 -1.48 -3.09
CA ILE A 256 -7.73 -1.25 -3.05
C ILE A 256 -7.11 -1.92 -4.28
N PRO A 257 -6.67 -1.13 -5.27
CA PRO A 257 -6.11 -1.69 -6.50
C PRO A 257 -4.69 -2.20 -6.29
N MET A 258 -4.33 -3.25 -7.03
CA MET A 258 -2.96 -3.75 -7.25
C MET A 258 -2.16 -4.10 -5.98
N ILE A 259 -2.80 -4.33 -4.84
CA ILE A 259 -2.11 -4.69 -3.59
C ILE A 259 -1.29 -5.99 -3.72
N ASN A 260 -1.69 -6.88 -4.62
CA ASN A 260 -0.96 -8.10 -4.90
C ASN A 260 0.44 -7.86 -5.49
N LEU A 261 0.68 -6.72 -6.16
CA LEU A 261 2.03 -6.35 -6.61
C LEU A 261 3.00 -6.16 -5.44
N LEU A 262 2.51 -5.62 -4.32
CA LEU A 262 3.31 -5.47 -3.10
C LEU A 262 3.74 -6.86 -2.59
N TRP A 263 2.82 -7.82 -2.52
CA TRP A 263 3.13 -9.18 -2.06
C TRP A 263 4.07 -9.92 -3.01
N ILE A 264 3.86 -9.80 -4.33
CA ILE A 264 4.77 -10.36 -5.35
C ILE A 264 6.15 -9.73 -5.22
N GLY A 265 6.21 -8.42 -4.98
CA GLY A 265 7.46 -7.70 -4.76
C GLY A 265 8.23 -8.20 -3.53
N ILE A 266 7.54 -8.46 -2.41
CA ILE A 266 8.15 -9.05 -1.20
C ILE A 266 8.75 -10.42 -1.50
N ILE A 267 8.02 -11.28 -2.22
CA ILE A 267 8.51 -12.60 -2.60
C ILE A 267 9.78 -12.48 -3.46
N PHE A 268 9.79 -11.59 -4.45
CA PHE A 268 10.95 -11.37 -5.32
C PHE A 268 12.14 -10.79 -4.55
N LEU A 269 11.90 -9.89 -3.60
CA LEU A 269 12.94 -9.34 -2.73
C LEU A 269 13.61 -10.44 -1.91
N ILE A 270 12.81 -11.29 -1.26
CA ILE A 270 13.31 -12.39 -0.42
C ILE A 270 14.09 -13.39 -1.27
N LEU A 271 13.54 -13.81 -2.41
CA LEU A 271 14.22 -14.74 -3.32
C LEU A 271 15.53 -14.14 -3.85
N GLY A 272 15.54 -12.86 -4.20
CA GLY A 272 16.74 -12.16 -4.64
C GLY A 272 17.84 -12.16 -3.57
N LEU A 273 17.49 -11.85 -2.32
CA LEU A 273 18.43 -11.88 -1.20
C LEU A 273 18.99 -13.29 -0.93
N ILE A 274 18.15 -14.33 -1.00
CA ILE A 274 18.61 -15.72 -0.80
C ILE A 274 19.61 -16.10 -1.90
N ILE A 275 19.35 -15.73 -3.15
CA ILE A 275 20.26 -16.03 -4.27
C ILE A 275 21.60 -15.30 -4.10
N GLU A 276 21.55 -14.00 -3.77
CA GLU A 276 22.76 -13.19 -3.55
C GLU A 276 23.61 -13.71 -2.37
N MET A 277 22.98 -14.21 -1.31
CA MET A 277 23.68 -14.84 -0.16
C MET A 277 24.32 -16.19 -0.52
N GLY A 278 23.76 -16.92 -1.49
CA GLY A 278 24.30 -18.20 -1.93
C GLY A 278 25.46 -18.07 -2.94
N GLU A 279 25.67 -16.88 -3.52
CA GLU A 279 26.76 -16.58 -4.46
C GLU A 279 27.97 -15.92 -3.75
N SER A 280 27.84 -15.51 -2.50
CA SER A 280 28.93 -14.94 -1.68
C SER A 280 29.69 -16.03 -0.93
#